data_67b6ddd384c6e2ef7d9f4ac6129ebe37
#
_entry.id   67b6ddd384c6e2ef7d9f4ac6129ebe37
#
_cell.length_a   1.000
_cell.length_b   1.000
_cell.length_c   1.000
_cell.angle_alpha   90.00
_cell.angle_beta   90.00
_cell.angle_gamma   90.00
#
_symmetry.space_group_name_H-M   'P 1'
#
loop_
_entity.id
_entity.type
_entity.pdbx_description
1 polymer ?
#
loop_
_entity_poly.entity_id
_entity_poly.type
_entity_poly.pdbx_seq_one_letter_code
_entity_poly.pdbx_strand_id
1 'polypeptide(L)'
;MTLRTLTIVQGILAVLIVVTVSAMFWIVLRPGQGAAQAAPAAALRAGPVAPVAFGSGGVPALPTPTLVPPTATATATATPTSTPYPTATPLPSPTPALAPPQPVGVNGVPYEAIIVMPPEVVARTKEIFAAGKAIGRNPRAYSKVGDSTTENPHFMARFDTGPYNLAAYSYLQPAVEHFLGSHGRDSIAVRIGLHSWTANDPTWAEPGLCLPNETPVQCEIRVHNPAVLLIRLGTNDVGAGGMFDSNLRQIVDTAIAAGVIPVIGTKGDRHEGSNENNDILRRIAADYRIPLWDYDRVADTLPGRGLDVDAAHMNTYYAHDYADPTAFTRGHAMHNLTALMVLDAVWREVMGE
;
A
#
# COMPACT_ATOMS: atom_id res chain seq x y z
N MET A 1 -31.40 -29.71 -45.75
CA MET A 1 -31.39 -28.88 -44.54
C MET A 1 -30.92 -27.49 -44.95
N THR A 2 -31.74 -26.46 -44.78
CA THR A 2 -31.38 -25.10 -45.24
C THR A 2 -30.39 -24.42 -44.28
N LEU A 3 -29.62 -23.48 -44.80
CA LEU A 3 -28.62 -22.76 -44.00
C LEU A 3 -29.21 -22.12 -42.70
N ARG A 4 -30.48 -21.66 -42.77
CA ARG A 4 -31.23 -21.13 -41.62
C ARG A 4 -31.51 -22.21 -40.55
N THR A 5 -31.78 -23.45 -40.93
CA THR A 5 -32.03 -24.54 -39.97
C THR A 5 -30.74 -24.92 -39.23
N LEU A 6 -29.55 -24.84 -39.89
CA LEU A 6 -28.27 -25.12 -39.29
C LEU A 6 -27.88 -24.06 -38.23
N THR A 7 -28.14 -22.78 -38.52
CA THR A 7 -27.84 -21.68 -37.58
C THR A 7 -28.72 -21.75 -36.31
N ILE A 8 -29.98 -22.13 -36.44
CA ILE A 8 -30.88 -22.30 -35.29
C ILE A 8 -30.45 -23.47 -34.41
N VAL A 9 -30.05 -24.60 -35.01
CA VAL A 9 -29.57 -25.79 -34.26
C VAL A 9 -28.25 -25.49 -33.54
N GLN A 10 -27.35 -24.75 -34.15
CA GLN A 10 -26.10 -24.32 -33.49
C GLN A 10 -26.36 -23.35 -32.33
N GLY A 11 -27.29 -22.42 -32.47
CA GLY A 11 -27.70 -21.52 -31.40
C GLY A 11 -28.31 -22.24 -30.19
N ILE A 12 -29.19 -23.21 -30.43
CA ILE A 12 -29.84 -24.01 -29.37
C ILE A 12 -28.78 -24.89 -28.64
N LEU A 13 -27.83 -25.47 -29.39
CA LEU A 13 -26.77 -26.30 -28.81
C LEU A 13 -25.83 -25.48 -27.93
N ALA A 14 -25.48 -24.25 -28.34
CA ALA A 14 -24.66 -23.34 -27.55
C ALA A 14 -25.36 -22.93 -26.24
N VAL A 15 -26.65 -22.63 -26.27
CA VAL A 15 -27.42 -22.30 -25.05
C VAL A 15 -27.52 -23.49 -24.10
N LEU A 16 -27.74 -24.72 -24.63
CA LEU A 16 -27.76 -25.93 -23.82
C LEU A 16 -26.44 -26.22 -23.15
N ILE A 17 -25.29 -26.00 -23.82
CA ILE A 17 -23.95 -26.18 -23.23
C ILE A 17 -23.73 -25.17 -22.12
N VAL A 18 -24.07 -23.90 -22.29
CA VAL A 18 -23.92 -22.87 -21.25
C VAL A 18 -24.79 -23.20 -20.03
N VAL A 19 -26.04 -23.65 -20.20
CA VAL A 19 -26.91 -24.00 -19.07
C VAL A 19 -26.38 -25.24 -18.32
N THR A 20 -25.87 -26.26 -19.03
CA THR A 20 -25.33 -27.47 -18.38
C THR A 20 -24.01 -27.21 -17.64
N VAL A 21 -23.13 -26.38 -18.17
CA VAL A 21 -21.87 -25.99 -17.49
C VAL A 21 -22.17 -25.14 -16.26
N SER A 22 -23.12 -24.20 -16.34
CA SER A 22 -23.55 -23.42 -15.18
C SER A 22 -24.20 -24.28 -14.08
N ALA A 23 -24.99 -25.29 -14.44
CA ALA A 23 -25.60 -26.22 -13.48
C ALA A 23 -24.56 -27.14 -12.82
N MET A 24 -23.56 -27.63 -13.57
CA MET A 24 -22.47 -28.40 -12.98
C MET A 24 -21.60 -27.57 -12.03
N PHE A 25 -21.34 -26.31 -12.37
CA PHE A 25 -20.57 -25.41 -11.50
C PHE A 25 -21.30 -25.15 -10.18
N TRP A 26 -22.64 -25.08 -10.19
CA TRP A 26 -23.48 -24.93 -9.00
C TRP A 26 -23.50 -26.18 -8.10
N ILE A 27 -23.40 -27.38 -8.69
CA ILE A 27 -23.40 -28.65 -7.94
C ILE A 27 -22.03 -28.92 -7.29
N VAL A 28 -20.94 -28.52 -7.92
CA VAL A 28 -19.57 -28.72 -7.40
C VAL A 28 -19.21 -27.71 -6.28
N LEU A 29 -19.83 -26.51 -6.26
CA LEU A 29 -19.55 -25.46 -5.27
C LEU A 29 -20.55 -25.41 -4.10
N ARG A 30 -21.41 -26.41 -3.89
CA ARG A 30 -22.14 -26.51 -2.63
C ARG A 30 -21.21 -27.09 -1.55
N PRO A 31 -20.78 -26.28 -0.55
CA PRO A 31 -20.15 -26.85 0.63
C PRO A 31 -21.20 -27.73 1.32
N GLY A 32 -20.85 -29.00 1.55
CA GLY A 32 -21.68 -29.90 2.32
C GLY A 32 -22.00 -29.25 3.65
N GLN A 33 -23.29 -29.05 3.94
CA GLN A 33 -23.76 -28.70 5.28
C GLN A 33 -23.59 -29.92 6.17
N GLY A 34 -22.35 -30.10 6.68
CA GLY A 34 -22.10 -30.92 7.83
C GLY A 34 -22.62 -30.17 9.06
N ALA A 35 -23.69 -30.70 9.66
CA ALA A 35 -24.20 -30.23 10.93
C ALA A 35 -23.08 -30.28 11.99
N ALA A 36 -22.43 -29.18 12.27
CA ALA A 36 -21.60 -28.99 13.43
C ALA A 36 -22.55 -28.75 14.59
N GLN A 37 -22.71 -29.77 15.46
CA GLN A 37 -23.35 -29.64 16.77
C GLN A 37 -22.57 -28.56 17.55
N ALA A 38 -23.27 -27.49 17.93
CA ALA A 38 -22.77 -26.46 18.82
C ALA A 38 -22.55 -27.12 20.21
N ALA A 39 -21.32 -27.16 20.66
CA ALA A 39 -21.00 -27.41 22.07
C ALA A 39 -21.47 -26.22 22.92
N PRO A 40 -22.03 -26.44 24.12
CA PRO A 40 -22.51 -25.35 24.94
C PRO A 40 -21.33 -24.49 25.44
N ALA A 41 -21.46 -23.20 25.28
CA ALA A 41 -20.53 -22.21 25.84
C ALA A 41 -20.51 -22.32 27.38
N ALA A 42 -19.37 -22.70 27.92
CA ALA A 42 -19.14 -22.66 29.37
C ALA A 42 -19.11 -21.17 29.80
N ALA A 43 -20.12 -20.76 30.53
CA ALA A 43 -20.17 -19.44 31.13
C ALA A 43 -19.05 -19.34 32.19
N LEU A 44 -18.04 -18.55 31.90
CA LEU A 44 -17.06 -18.07 32.88
C LEU A 44 -17.78 -17.14 33.85
N ARG A 45 -18.13 -17.63 35.02
CA ARG A 45 -18.57 -16.83 36.14
C ARG A 45 -17.42 -15.96 36.62
N ALA A 46 -17.55 -14.63 36.45
CA ALA A 46 -16.74 -13.68 37.15
C ALA A 46 -16.97 -13.79 38.66
N GLY A 47 -15.99 -14.25 39.40
CA GLY A 47 -15.97 -14.19 40.85
C GLY A 47 -15.74 -12.73 41.31
N PRO A 48 -16.27 -12.34 42.49
CA PRO A 48 -16.10 -10.98 43.00
C PRO A 48 -14.64 -10.74 43.40
N VAL A 49 -14.04 -9.68 42.84
CA VAL A 49 -12.73 -9.17 43.26
C VAL A 49 -12.90 -8.49 44.60
N ALA A 50 -12.28 -9.03 45.66
CA ALA A 50 -12.21 -8.39 46.96
C ALA A 50 -11.31 -7.12 46.89
N PRO A 51 -11.66 -6.04 47.64
CA PRO A 51 -10.82 -4.86 47.64
C PRO A 51 -9.53 -5.15 48.44
N VAL A 52 -8.38 -4.86 47.82
CA VAL A 52 -7.08 -4.90 48.49
C VAL A 52 -6.96 -3.62 49.33
N ALA A 53 -6.94 -3.78 50.66
CA ALA A 53 -6.68 -2.73 51.62
C ALA A 53 -5.18 -2.32 51.48
N PHE A 54 -4.90 -1.06 51.15
CA PHE A 54 -3.58 -0.49 51.28
C PHE A 54 -3.29 -0.22 52.76
N GLY A 55 -2.41 -1.05 53.34
CA GLY A 55 -1.85 -0.78 54.65
C GLY A 55 -0.90 0.42 54.60
N SER A 56 -1.17 1.41 55.43
CA SER A 56 -0.28 2.55 55.69
C SER A 56 0.98 2.08 56.45
N GLY A 57 1.99 1.69 55.68
CA GLY A 57 3.34 1.43 56.20
C GLY A 57 4.13 2.74 56.28
N GLY A 58 4.42 3.17 57.52
CA GLY A 58 5.20 4.35 57.83
C GLY A 58 6.62 4.23 57.28
N VAL A 59 7.10 5.31 56.63
CA VAL A 59 8.49 5.48 56.13
C VAL A 59 9.37 5.71 57.35
N PRO A 60 10.45 4.90 57.57
CA PRO A 60 11.42 5.20 58.63
C PRO A 60 12.25 6.45 58.23
N ALA A 61 12.40 7.36 59.19
CA ALA A 61 13.21 8.60 59.02
C ALA A 61 14.69 8.24 58.85
N LEU A 62 15.32 8.87 57.81
CA LEU A 62 16.77 8.83 57.63
C LEU A 62 17.47 9.66 58.76
N PRO A 63 18.56 9.16 59.31
CA PRO A 63 19.36 9.93 60.27
C PRO A 63 20.04 11.14 59.60
N THR A 64 19.97 12.27 60.27
CA THR A 64 20.60 13.53 59.88
C THR A 64 22.11 13.42 59.99
N PRO A 65 22.92 13.74 58.97
CA PRO A 65 24.38 13.76 59.10
C PRO A 65 24.86 14.96 59.91
N THR A 66 25.63 14.66 60.97
CA THR A 66 26.30 15.66 61.79
C THR A 66 27.51 16.20 61.01
N LEU A 67 27.52 17.50 60.70
CA LEU A 67 28.66 18.17 60.10
C LEU A 67 29.78 18.38 61.12
N VAL A 68 30.93 17.77 60.92
CA VAL A 68 32.18 18.10 61.62
C VAL A 68 32.97 19.11 60.79
N PRO A 69 33.37 20.26 61.36
CA PRO A 69 34.13 21.25 60.59
C PRO A 69 35.56 20.75 60.32
N PRO A 70 36.10 20.94 59.11
CA PRO A 70 37.50 20.58 58.83
C PRO A 70 38.46 21.60 59.41
N THR A 71 39.52 21.08 60.10
CA THR A 71 40.70 21.84 60.56
C THR A 71 41.50 22.28 59.33
N ALA A 72 41.72 23.58 59.18
CA ALA A 72 42.55 24.14 58.10
C ALA A 72 44.06 23.83 58.36
N THR A 73 44.64 23.01 57.50
CA THR A 73 46.11 22.84 57.40
C THR A 73 46.61 23.70 56.25
N ALA A 74 47.47 24.66 56.53
CA ALA A 74 48.10 25.49 55.52
C ALA A 74 49.08 24.63 54.67
N THR A 75 48.79 24.44 53.41
CA THR A 75 49.64 23.77 52.44
C THR A 75 50.40 24.84 51.62
N ALA A 76 51.66 24.68 51.48
CA ALA A 76 52.57 25.57 50.75
C ALA A 76 52.13 25.63 49.25
N THR A 77 52.05 26.86 48.75
CA THR A 77 51.74 27.14 47.33
C THR A 77 52.96 26.78 46.48
N ALA A 78 52.83 25.70 45.68
CA ALA A 78 53.79 25.39 44.62
C ALA A 78 53.49 26.29 43.40
N THR A 79 54.51 26.92 42.85
CA THR A 79 54.45 27.74 41.63
C THR A 79 54.06 26.85 40.43
N PRO A 80 53.10 27.20 39.67
CA PRO A 80 52.69 26.37 38.48
C PRO A 80 53.79 26.49 37.41
N THR A 81 54.42 25.36 37.08
CA THR A 81 55.22 25.21 35.86
C THR A 81 54.25 25.15 34.67
N SER A 82 54.38 26.08 33.72
CA SER A 82 53.57 26.07 32.50
C SER A 82 53.88 24.84 31.65
N THR A 83 52.99 23.87 31.65
CA THR A 83 53.02 22.75 30.72
C THR A 83 52.64 23.27 29.33
N PRO A 84 53.43 22.99 28.29
CA PRO A 84 52.99 23.40 26.90
C PRO A 84 51.67 22.76 26.55
N TYR A 85 50.74 23.59 26.07
CA TYR A 85 49.44 23.14 25.56
C TYR A 85 49.66 22.14 24.39
N PRO A 86 49.03 20.99 24.37
CA PRO A 86 49.11 20.10 23.21
C PRO A 86 48.56 20.82 21.99
N THR A 87 49.36 20.86 20.93
CA THR A 87 48.95 21.38 19.63
C THR A 87 47.73 20.57 19.20
N ALA A 88 46.57 21.23 18.96
CA ALA A 88 45.35 20.58 18.48
C ALA A 88 45.63 19.87 17.16
N THR A 89 45.52 18.55 17.17
CA THR A 89 45.52 17.75 15.93
C THR A 89 44.34 18.21 15.07
N PRO A 90 44.57 18.58 13.79
CA PRO A 90 43.44 18.99 12.94
C PRO A 90 42.41 17.86 12.87
N LEU A 91 41.16 18.20 13.18
CA LEU A 91 40.04 17.29 13.04
C LEU A 91 39.97 16.87 11.57
N PRO A 92 39.83 15.57 11.23
CA PRO A 92 39.71 15.14 9.87
C PRO A 92 38.54 15.89 9.20
N SER A 93 38.80 16.45 8.01
CA SER A 93 37.77 17.12 7.21
C SER A 93 36.60 16.15 6.99
N PRO A 94 35.36 16.58 7.19
CA PRO A 94 34.22 15.68 6.97
C PRO A 94 34.30 15.13 5.55
N THR A 95 34.33 13.80 5.43
CA THR A 95 34.19 13.13 4.13
C THR A 95 32.87 13.62 3.50
N PRO A 96 32.89 14.08 2.24
CA PRO A 96 31.64 14.49 1.60
C PRO A 96 30.64 13.34 1.72
N ALA A 97 29.47 13.61 2.29
CA ALA A 97 28.37 12.65 2.28
C ALA A 97 28.10 12.29 0.82
N LEU A 98 28.12 10.98 0.51
CA LEU A 98 27.69 10.50 -0.81
C LEU A 98 26.29 11.05 -1.07
N ALA A 99 26.10 11.69 -2.23
CA ALA A 99 24.77 12.10 -2.64
C ALA A 99 23.83 10.90 -2.57
N PRO A 100 22.59 11.08 -2.08
CA PRO A 100 21.63 9.97 -2.04
C PRO A 100 21.49 9.35 -3.43
N PRO A 101 21.36 8.02 -3.53
CA PRO A 101 21.20 7.35 -4.80
C PRO A 101 20.02 7.96 -5.55
N GLN A 102 20.24 8.31 -6.82
CA GLN A 102 19.19 8.91 -7.66
C GLN A 102 18.18 7.82 -8.07
N PRO A 103 16.88 8.16 -8.22
CA PRO A 103 15.90 7.24 -8.76
C PRO A 103 16.31 6.70 -10.12
N VAL A 104 16.17 5.39 -10.30
CA VAL A 104 16.52 4.69 -11.56
C VAL A 104 15.26 4.21 -12.26
N GLY A 105 15.26 4.25 -13.59
CA GLY A 105 14.20 3.69 -14.41
C GLY A 105 14.18 2.14 -14.38
N VAL A 106 13.24 1.55 -15.10
CA VAL A 106 13.03 0.10 -15.16
C VAL A 106 13.03 -0.35 -16.62
N ASN A 107 13.83 -1.35 -16.97
CA ASN A 107 13.88 -1.94 -18.32
C ASN A 107 14.05 -0.90 -19.45
N GLY A 108 14.82 0.15 -19.22
CA GLY A 108 15.02 1.23 -20.18
C GLY A 108 13.90 2.29 -20.21
N VAL A 109 12.82 2.10 -19.44
CA VAL A 109 11.81 3.16 -19.24
C VAL A 109 12.33 4.13 -18.19
N PRO A 110 12.43 5.44 -18.50
CA PRO A 110 12.88 6.45 -17.56
C PRO A 110 11.97 6.52 -16.32
N TYR A 111 12.55 6.88 -15.17
CA TYR A 111 11.80 7.00 -13.90
C TYR A 111 10.58 7.92 -14.06
N GLU A 112 10.74 9.09 -14.66
CA GLU A 112 9.71 10.12 -14.82
C GLU A 112 8.58 9.70 -15.77
N ALA A 113 8.81 8.67 -16.59
CA ALA A 113 7.79 8.09 -17.45
C ALA A 113 6.95 7.03 -16.71
N ILE A 114 7.48 6.47 -15.61
CA ILE A 114 6.80 5.51 -14.76
C ILE A 114 6.06 6.24 -13.64
N ILE A 115 6.72 7.21 -13.02
CA ILE A 115 6.22 8.01 -11.90
C ILE A 115 6.02 9.43 -12.39
N VAL A 116 4.78 9.75 -12.77
CA VAL A 116 4.45 11.05 -13.36
C VAL A 116 3.99 12.01 -12.26
N MET A 117 4.93 12.80 -11.77
CA MET A 117 4.73 13.80 -10.72
C MET A 117 5.41 15.13 -11.06
N PRO A 118 5.00 15.84 -12.14
CA PRO A 118 5.54 17.14 -12.44
C PRO A 118 5.23 18.16 -11.33
N PRO A 119 5.89 19.34 -11.30
CA PRO A 119 5.79 20.28 -10.19
C PRO A 119 4.36 20.68 -9.78
N GLU A 120 3.44 20.80 -10.75
CA GLU A 120 2.02 21.11 -10.49
C GLU A 120 1.27 19.96 -9.80
N VAL A 121 1.66 18.70 -10.08
CA VAL A 121 1.14 17.53 -9.38
C VAL A 121 1.68 17.50 -7.95
N VAL A 122 2.97 17.71 -7.75
CA VAL A 122 3.59 17.78 -6.43
C VAL A 122 2.94 18.89 -5.59
N ALA A 123 2.73 20.08 -6.16
CA ALA A 123 2.09 21.20 -5.45
C ALA A 123 0.66 20.83 -5.02
N ARG A 124 -0.15 20.29 -5.93
CA ARG A 124 -1.52 19.86 -5.63
C ARG A 124 -1.56 18.75 -4.59
N THR A 125 -0.66 17.79 -4.69
CA THR A 125 -0.58 16.65 -3.75
C THR A 125 -0.21 17.12 -2.33
N LYS A 126 0.66 18.14 -2.21
CA LYS A 126 0.98 18.79 -0.92
C LYS A 126 -0.24 19.46 -0.28
N GLU A 127 -1.11 20.11 -1.08
CA GLU A 127 -2.36 20.67 -0.56
C GLU A 127 -3.27 19.57 0.04
N ILE A 128 -3.44 18.44 -0.69
CA ILE A 128 -4.24 17.30 -0.22
C ILE A 128 -3.64 16.71 1.06
N PHE A 129 -2.32 16.52 1.09
CA PHE A 129 -1.62 16.02 2.28
C PHE A 129 -1.79 16.94 3.49
N ALA A 130 -1.63 18.25 3.30
CA ALA A 130 -1.81 19.23 4.37
C ALA A 130 -3.23 19.20 4.94
N ALA A 131 -4.26 19.10 4.08
CA ALA A 131 -5.66 18.94 4.49
C ALA A 131 -5.86 17.64 5.29
N GLY A 132 -5.28 16.53 4.84
CA GLY A 132 -5.33 15.25 5.53
C GLY A 132 -4.64 15.30 6.90
N LYS A 133 -3.46 15.90 6.97
CA LYS A 133 -2.71 16.09 8.23
C LYS A 133 -3.52 16.91 9.24
N ALA A 134 -4.21 17.96 8.79
CA ALA A 134 -5.03 18.81 9.64
C ALA A 134 -6.20 18.06 10.31
N ILE A 135 -6.70 16.98 9.68
CA ILE A 135 -7.79 16.14 10.22
C ILE A 135 -7.28 14.82 10.82
N GLY A 136 -5.96 14.65 10.95
CA GLY A 136 -5.35 13.51 11.64
C GLY A 136 -5.18 12.25 10.78
N ARG A 137 -5.01 12.37 9.45
CA ARG A 137 -4.58 11.22 8.62
C ARG A 137 -3.22 10.73 9.04
N ASN A 138 -3.03 9.40 9.04
CA ASN A 138 -1.76 8.80 9.40
C ASN A 138 -0.76 8.89 8.23
N PRO A 139 0.29 9.72 8.32
CA PRO A 139 1.27 9.86 7.23
C PRO A 139 2.07 8.58 6.96
N ARG A 140 2.13 7.67 7.93
CA ARG A 140 2.86 6.40 7.82
C ARG A 140 2.00 5.24 7.29
N ALA A 141 0.78 5.52 6.83
CA ALA A 141 -0.12 4.51 6.32
C ALA A 141 -0.57 4.82 4.89
N TYR A 142 -0.61 3.78 4.07
CA TYR A 142 -1.32 3.80 2.81
C TYR A 142 -2.34 2.67 2.73
N SER A 143 -3.34 2.85 1.87
CA SER A 143 -4.36 1.85 1.55
C SER A 143 -4.42 1.56 0.06
N LYS A 144 -5.18 0.56 -0.31
CA LYS A 144 -5.33 0.07 -1.68
C LYS A 144 -6.80 0.00 -2.06
N VAL A 145 -7.10 0.36 -3.31
CA VAL A 145 -8.38 0.08 -3.98
C VAL A 145 -8.05 -0.69 -5.25
N GLY A 146 -8.61 -1.88 -5.42
CA GLY A 146 -8.28 -2.67 -6.59
C GLY A 146 -8.94 -4.05 -6.64
N ASP A 147 -8.61 -4.75 -7.71
CA ASP A 147 -9.10 -6.08 -8.01
C ASP A 147 -8.09 -7.18 -7.61
N SER A 148 -8.23 -8.38 -8.19
CA SER A 148 -7.32 -9.51 -7.97
C SER A 148 -5.84 -9.21 -8.24
N THR A 149 -5.53 -8.18 -9.02
CA THR A 149 -4.15 -7.79 -9.31
C THR A 149 -3.47 -7.03 -8.16
N THR A 150 -4.25 -6.58 -7.19
CA THR A 150 -3.80 -5.86 -5.98
C THR A 150 -4.10 -6.61 -4.69
N GLU A 151 -4.64 -7.82 -4.78
CA GLU A 151 -4.96 -8.66 -3.63
C GLU A 151 -3.69 -9.27 -3.01
N ASN A 152 -3.70 -9.39 -1.69
CA ASN A 152 -2.66 -10.11 -0.97
C ASN A 152 -2.81 -11.65 -1.14
N PRO A 153 -1.70 -12.42 -1.02
CA PRO A 153 -0.35 -11.99 -0.60
C PRO A 153 0.54 -11.48 -1.74
N HIS A 154 0.00 -11.30 -2.94
CA HIS A 154 0.81 -11.07 -4.14
C HIS A 154 1.23 -9.62 -4.33
N PHE A 155 0.42 -8.66 -3.86
CA PHE A 155 0.73 -7.25 -4.03
C PHE A 155 1.31 -6.63 -2.77
N MET A 156 2.57 -6.19 -2.86
CA MET A 156 3.35 -5.47 -1.85
C MET A 156 3.67 -6.24 -0.55
N ALA A 157 2.95 -7.31 -0.20
CA ALA A 157 3.04 -7.97 1.11
C ALA A 157 4.47 -8.40 1.50
N ARG A 158 5.32 -8.71 0.52
CA ARG A 158 6.70 -9.11 0.77
C ARG A 158 7.53 -8.01 1.45
N PHE A 159 7.20 -6.74 1.24
CA PHE A 159 7.89 -5.64 1.88
C PHE A 159 7.63 -5.54 3.39
N ASP A 160 6.53 -6.10 3.89
CA ASP A 160 6.31 -6.27 5.34
C ASP A 160 6.88 -7.58 5.87
N THR A 161 6.80 -8.67 5.11
CA THR A 161 7.09 -10.02 5.61
C THR A 161 8.47 -10.54 5.26
N GLY A 162 9.18 -9.90 4.29
CA GLY A 162 10.49 -10.38 3.78
C GLY A 162 10.49 -11.85 3.34
N PRO A 163 11.63 -12.37 2.92
CA PRO A 163 12.79 -11.60 2.48
C PRO A 163 12.56 -10.92 1.13
N TYR A 164 13.27 -9.83 0.88
CA TYR A 164 13.39 -9.16 -0.41
C TYR A 164 14.80 -8.59 -0.57
N ASN A 165 15.21 -8.26 -1.80
CA ASN A 165 16.49 -7.62 -2.11
C ASN A 165 16.27 -6.52 -3.15
N LEU A 166 16.38 -5.26 -2.73
CA LEU A 166 16.17 -4.11 -3.62
C LEU A 166 17.33 -3.85 -4.58
N ALA A 167 18.52 -4.37 -4.33
CA ALA A 167 19.72 -4.23 -5.18
C ALA A 167 19.97 -2.75 -5.60
N ALA A 168 19.93 -2.46 -6.91
CA ALA A 168 20.10 -1.11 -7.43
C ALA A 168 18.99 -0.12 -6.99
N TYR A 169 17.88 -0.62 -6.49
CA TYR A 169 16.74 0.16 -5.97
C TYR A 169 16.78 0.33 -4.44
N SER A 170 17.95 0.12 -3.81
CA SER A 170 18.13 0.25 -2.35
C SER A 170 17.75 1.63 -1.80
N TYR A 171 17.70 2.66 -2.65
CA TYR A 171 17.18 3.98 -2.28
C TYR A 171 15.70 3.96 -1.85
N LEU A 172 14.95 2.90 -2.18
CA LEU A 172 13.54 2.71 -1.79
C LEU A 172 13.39 2.15 -0.36
N GLN A 173 14.47 1.68 0.27
CA GLN A 173 14.41 1.09 1.61
C GLN A 173 13.76 2.02 2.64
N PRO A 174 14.05 3.34 2.69
CA PRO A 174 13.37 4.23 3.62
C PRO A 174 11.84 4.30 3.43
N ALA A 175 11.35 4.21 2.18
CA ALA A 175 9.91 4.17 1.92
C ALA A 175 9.26 2.87 2.40
N VAL A 176 9.96 1.72 2.27
CA VAL A 176 9.50 0.46 2.86
C VAL A 176 9.34 0.62 4.37
N GLU A 177 10.31 1.18 5.05
CA GLU A 177 10.30 1.40 6.51
C GLU A 177 9.27 2.44 6.94
N HIS A 178 9.08 3.50 6.13
CA HIS A 178 8.09 4.53 6.40
C HIS A 178 6.67 3.96 6.42
N PHE A 179 6.32 3.10 5.46
CA PHE A 179 4.99 2.52 5.31
C PHE A 179 4.86 1.11 5.90
N LEU A 180 5.78 0.70 6.76
CA LEU A 180 5.77 -0.64 7.38
C LEU A 180 4.43 -0.94 8.04
N GLY A 181 3.88 -2.12 7.79
CA GLY A 181 2.57 -2.56 8.24
C GLY A 181 1.41 -2.20 7.30
N SER A 182 1.67 -1.41 6.25
CA SER A 182 0.67 -1.12 5.20
C SER A 182 0.82 -2.03 3.97
N HIS A 183 2.02 -2.57 3.74
CA HIS A 183 2.32 -3.32 2.52
C HIS A 183 1.54 -4.64 2.43
N GLY A 184 1.58 -5.43 3.50
CA GLY A 184 0.92 -6.74 3.58
C GLY A 184 -0.50 -6.71 4.14
N ARG A 185 -1.02 -5.53 4.46
CA ARG A 185 -2.37 -5.41 5.02
C ARG A 185 -3.44 -5.64 3.96
N ASP A 186 -4.47 -6.41 4.31
CA ASP A 186 -5.67 -6.55 3.49
C ASP A 186 -6.48 -5.26 3.51
N SER A 187 -6.96 -4.86 2.34
CA SER A 187 -7.82 -3.68 2.19
C SER A 187 -9.28 -4.11 2.02
N ILE A 188 -10.19 -3.42 2.72
CA ILE A 188 -11.64 -3.59 2.57
C ILE A 188 -12.09 -3.25 1.13
N ALA A 189 -11.36 -2.36 0.47
CA ALA A 189 -11.63 -1.91 -0.90
C ALA A 189 -10.82 -2.69 -1.97
N VAL A 190 -10.25 -3.85 -1.63
CA VAL A 190 -9.64 -4.78 -2.57
C VAL A 190 -10.43 -6.09 -2.57
N ARG A 191 -10.80 -6.57 -3.76
CA ARG A 191 -11.56 -7.83 -3.91
C ARG A 191 -11.33 -8.42 -5.30
N ILE A 192 -11.23 -9.74 -5.37
CA ILE A 192 -11.22 -10.47 -6.66
C ILE A 192 -12.45 -10.06 -7.48
N GLY A 193 -12.23 -9.67 -8.73
CA GLY A 193 -13.31 -9.26 -9.63
C GLY A 193 -13.92 -7.90 -9.33
N LEU A 194 -13.28 -7.05 -8.50
CA LEU A 194 -13.81 -5.72 -8.20
C LEU A 194 -13.87 -4.85 -9.47
N HIS A 195 -15.02 -4.27 -9.71
CA HIS A 195 -15.24 -3.24 -10.71
C HIS A 195 -15.18 -1.84 -10.08
N SER A 196 -14.94 -0.81 -10.87
CA SER A 196 -14.93 0.57 -10.39
C SER A 196 -16.25 1.00 -9.74
N TRP A 197 -17.40 0.51 -10.27
CA TRP A 197 -18.72 0.83 -9.70
C TRP A 197 -18.96 0.15 -8.36
N THR A 198 -18.46 -1.10 -8.14
CA THR A 198 -18.64 -1.82 -6.88
C THR A 198 -17.85 -1.19 -5.74
N ALA A 199 -16.73 -0.55 -6.04
CA ALA A 199 -15.95 0.21 -5.05
C ALA A 199 -16.71 1.42 -4.48
N ASN A 200 -17.70 1.93 -5.22
CA ASN A 200 -18.56 3.06 -4.85
C ASN A 200 -19.96 2.66 -4.36
N ASP A 201 -20.30 1.36 -4.34
CA ASP A 201 -21.63 0.89 -3.97
C ASP A 201 -21.62 0.31 -2.54
N PRO A 202 -22.39 0.89 -1.60
CA PRO A 202 -22.49 0.41 -0.22
C PRO A 202 -22.90 -1.06 -0.07
N THR A 203 -23.59 -1.63 -1.07
CA THR A 203 -24.00 -3.05 -1.03
C THR A 203 -22.81 -4.01 -1.07
N TRP A 204 -21.64 -3.53 -1.50
CA TRP A 204 -20.38 -4.28 -1.55
C TRP A 204 -19.47 -4.03 -0.34
N ALA A 205 -19.88 -3.17 0.58
CA ALA A 205 -19.13 -2.91 1.81
C ALA A 205 -19.18 -4.14 2.76
N GLU A 206 -18.15 -4.29 3.59
CA GLU A 206 -18.07 -5.39 4.56
C GLU A 206 -18.96 -5.10 5.78
N PRO A 207 -20.07 -5.84 5.99
CA PRO A 207 -21.07 -5.48 7.02
C PRO A 207 -20.54 -5.48 8.45
N GLY A 208 -19.47 -6.23 8.72
CA GLY A 208 -18.86 -6.30 10.07
C GLY A 208 -17.91 -5.14 10.37
N LEU A 209 -17.50 -4.37 9.38
CA LEU A 209 -16.48 -3.31 9.49
C LEU A 209 -17.01 -1.94 9.07
N CYS A 210 -17.91 -1.92 8.08
CA CYS A 210 -18.39 -0.69 7.47
C CYS A 210 -19.68 -0.19 8.12
N LEU A 211 -19.84 1.12 8.17
CA LEU A 211 -21.05 1.76 8.65
C LEU A 211 -22.19 1.62 7.61
N PRO A 212 -23.46 1.74 8.01
CA PRO A 212 -24.58 1.76 7.07
C PRO A 212 -24.40 2.83 5.99
N ASN A 213 -24.62 2.45 4.72
CA ASN A 213 -24.46 3.29 3.53
C ASN A 213 -23.01 3.77 3.23
N GLU A 214 -22.02 3.24 3.92
CA GLU A 214 -20.61 3.50 3.63
C GLU A 214 -20.16 2.63 2.45
N THR A 215 -19.52 3.23 1.46
CA THR A 215 -18.93 2.47 0.34
C THR A 215 -17.65 1.74 0.78
N PRO A 216 -17.19 0.69 0.06
CA PRO A 216 -15.91 0.04 0.35
C PRO A 216 -14.75 1.04 0.47
N VAL A 217 -14.68 2.05 -0.41
CA VAL A 217 -13.64 3.09 -0.38
C VAL A 217 -13.75 3.96 0.88
N GLN A 218 -14.95 4.43 1.22
CA GLN A 218 -15.16 5.23 2.43
C GLN A 218 -14.82 4.46 3.69
N CYS A 219 -15.27 3.20 3.76
CA CYS A 219 -14.99 2.28 4.85
C CYS A 219 -13.48 2.06 5.04
N GLU A 220 -12.76 1.77 3.96
CA GLU A 220 -11.31 1.60 3.96
C GLU A 220 -10.60 2.84 4.52
N ILE A 221 -10.96 4.02 4.03
CA ILE A 221 -10.38 5.29 4.47
C ILE A 221 -10.66 5.54 5.96
N ARG A 222 -11.86 5.25 6.44
CA ARG A 222 -12.22 5.45 7.85
C ARG A 222 -11.50 4.47 8.76
N VAL A 223 -11.49 3.18 8.41
CA VAL A 223 -10.96 2.11 9.27
C VAL A 223 -9.44 2.18 9.37
N HIS A 224 -8.75 2.42 8.28
CA HIS A 224 -7.29 2.39 8.22
C HIS A 224 -6.63 3.77 8.30
N ASN A 225 -7.41 4.84 8.14
CA ASN A 225 -6.96 6.23 8.27
C ASN A 225 -5.69 6.57 7.48
N PRO A 226 -5.55 6.16 6.19
CA PRO A 226 -4.32 6.33 5.42
C PRO A 226 -4.11 7.77 4.98
N ALA A 227 -2.85 8.15 4.70
CA ALA A 227 -2.54 9.39 3.99
C ALA A 227 -2.50 9.21 2.46
N VAL A 228 -2.32 7.98 1.97
CA VAL A 228 -2.21 7.67 0.54
C VAL A 228 -3.16 6.53 0.19
N LEU A 229 -3.79 6.60 -0.98
CA LEU A 229 -4.65 5.56 -1.54
C LEU A 229 -4.15 5.16 -2.93
N LEU A 230 -3.58 3.97 -3.07
CA LEU A 230 -3.24 3.39 -4.37
C LEU A 230 -4.53 2.87 -5.02
N ILE A 231 -4.85 3.38 -6.22
CA ILE A 231 -6.06 3.01 -6.98
C ILE A 231 -5.62 2.26 -8.23
N ARG A 232 -5.95 0.98 -8.31
CA ARG A 232 -5.57 0.07 -9.39
C ARG A 232 -6.78 -0.74 -9.84
N LEU A 233 -7.51 -0.21 -10.81
CA LEU A 233 -8.75 -0.78 -11.37
C LEU A 233 -8.72 -0.74 -12.91
N GLY A 234 -9.69 -1.39 -13.53
CA GLY A 234 -9.91 -1.34 -14.97
C GLY A 234 -9.84 -2.69 -15.68
N THR A 235 -9.24 -3.72 -15.06
CA THR A 235 -9.18 -5.07 -15.64
C THR A 235 -10.59 -5.66 -15.82
N ASN A 236 -11.47 -5.45 -14.84
CA ASN A 236 -12.85 -5.96 -14.87
C ASN A 236 -13.85 -4.99 -15.53
N ASP A 237 -13.45 -3.74 -15.80
CA ASP A 237 -14.32 -2.71 -16.37
C ASP A 237 -14.33 -2.73 -17.92
N VAL A 238 -14.39 -3.93 -18.50
CA VAL A 238 -14.43 -4.14 -19.96
C VAL A 238 -15.73 -3.59 -20.53
N GLY A 239 -15.62 -2.73 -21.54
CA GLY A 239 -16.77 -2.11 -22.19
C GLY A 239 -17.50 -1.05 -21.36
N ALA A 240 -16.97 -0.69 -20.19
CA ALA A 240 -17.61 0.29 -19.30
C ALA A 240 -17.33 1.75 -19.71
N GLY A 241 -16.26 2.05 -20.47
CA GLY A 241 -15.97 3.36 -21.08
C GLY A 241 -16.25 4.56 -20.18
N GLY A 242 -17.26 5.36 -20.53
CA GLY A 242 -17.65 6.55 -19.77
C GLY A 242 -18.13 6.27 -18.33
N MET A 243 -18.66 5.08 -18.03
CA MET A 243 -18.99 4.70 -16.65
C MET A 243 -17.72 4.42 -15.83
N PHE A 244 -16.71 3.83 -16.44
CA PHE A 244 -15.42 3.63 -15.80
C PHE A 244 -14.77 4.98 -15.41
N ASP A 245 -14.78 5.96 -16.34
CA ASP A 245 -14.30 7.33 -16.07
C ASP A 245 -15.05 7.96 -14.88
N SER A 246 -16.40 7.96 -14.90
CA SER A 246 -17.20 8.58 -13.84
C SER A 246 -17.03 7.89 -12.48
N ASN A 247 -16.95 6.57 -12.45
CA ASN A 247 -16.74 5.82 -11.20
C ASN A 247 -15.37 6.09 -10.60
N LEU A 248 -14.31 6.15 -11.42
CA LEU A 248 -12.97 6.48 -10.94
C LEU A 248 -12.89 7.91 -10.41
N ARG A 249 -13.52 8.88 -11.09
CA ARG A 249 -13.61 10.25 -10.56
C ARG A 249 -14.28 10.29 -9.21
N GLN A 250 -15.34 9.53 -8.99
CA GLN A 250 -15.99 9.44 -7.69
C GLN A 250 -15.08 8.86 -6.60
N ILE A 251 -14.24 7.84 -6.93
CA ILE A 251 -13.24 7.31 -5.99
C ILE A 251 -12.18 8.38 -5.66
N VAL A 252 -11.70 9.10 -6.67
CA VAL A 252 -10.71 10.18 -6.51
C VAL A 252 -11.30 11.32 -5.67
N ASP A 253 -12.52 11.75 -5.96
CA ASP A 253 -13.22 12.80 -5.20
C ASP A 253 -13.40 12.39 -3.73
N THR A 254 -13.78 11.13 -3.48
CA THR A 254 -13.92 10.58 -2.13
C THR A 254 -12.59 10.64 -1.36
N ALA A 255 -11.47 10.25 -2.01
CA ALA A 255 -10.15 10.30 -1.40
C ALA A 255 -9.72 11.74 -1.09
N ILE A 256 -9.85 12.66 -2.05
CA ILE A 256 -9.47 14.07 -1.89
C ILE A 256 -10.31 14.74 -0.80
N ALA A 257 -11.63 14.53 -0.81
CA ALA A 257 -12.53 15.08 0.21
C ALA A 257 -12.18 14.57 1.62
N ALA A 258 -11.63 13.37 1.72
CA ALA A 258 -11.16 12.80 2.97
C ALA A 258 -9.71 13.21 3.32
N GLY A 259 -9.05 14.07 2.54
CA GLY A 259 -7.65 14.45 2.75
C GLY A 259 -6.65 13.31 2.53
N VAL A 260 -6.99 12.36 1.67
CA VAL A 260 -6.14 11.21 1.31
C VAL A 260 -5.61 11.42 -0.11
N ILE A 261 -4.32 11.27 -0.31
CA ILE A 261 -3.67 11.42 -1.61
C ILE A 261 -4.06 10.24 -2.51
N PRO A 262 -4.84 10.42 -3.58
CA PRO A 262 -5.08 9.37 -4.54
C PRO A 262 -3.88 9.23 -5.48
N VAL A 263 -3.44 8.00 -5.72
CA VAL A 263 -2.43 7.65 -6.71
C VAL A 263 -3.09 6.73 -7.73
N ILE A 264 -3.16 7.15 -8.99
CA ILE A 264 -3.72 6.33 -10.07
C ILE A 264 -2.64 5.41 -10.64
N GLY A 265 -2.92 4.10 -10.66
CA GLY A 265 -2.07 3.10 -11.32
C GLY A 265 -2.69 2.58 -12.62
N THR A 266 -1.93 2.61 -13.73
CA THR A 266 -2.36 1.97 -14.99
C THR A 266 -2.20 0.45 -14.91
N LYS A 267 -2.94 -0.29 -15.76
CA LYS A 267 -2.96 -1.77 -15.77
C LYS A 267 -2.08 -2.37 -16.87
N GLY A 268 -1.62 -3.62 -16.67
CA GLY A 268 -0.78 -4.33 -17.64
C GLY A 268 -1.58 -5.05 -18.75
N ASP A 269 -2.80 -5.45 -18.47
CA ASP A 269 -3.65 -6.19 -19.40
C ASP A 269 -4.30 -5.29 -20.47
N ARG A 270 -4.94 -5.95 -21.43
CA ARG A 270 -5.71 -5.35 -22.54
C ARG A 270 -7.05 -6.07 -22.70
N HIS A 271 -7.70 -6.39 -21.57
CA HIS A 271 -8.96 -7.14 -21.60
C HIS A 271 -10.06 -6.44 -22.38
N GLU A 272 -10.07 -5.10 -22.41
CA GLU A 272 -10.97 -4.31 -23.23
C GLU A 272 -10.65 -4.35 -24.75
N GLY A 273 -9.58 -5.04 -25.16
CA GLY A 273 -9.11 -5.15 -26.54
C GLY A 273 -8.42 -3.89 -27.07
N SER A 274 -8.15 -2.91 -26.20
CA SER A 274 -7.51 -1.62 -26.52
C SER A 274 -6.67 -1.12 -25.34
N ASN A 275 -6.29 0.15 -25.37
CA ASN A 275 -5.67 0.84 -24.22
C ASN A 275 -6.61 1.88 -23.59
N GLU A 276 -7.91 1.84 -23.91
CA GLU A 276 -8.88 2.86 -23.52
C GLU A 276 -8.94 3.08 -22.01
N ASN A 277 -8.95 2.00 -21.22
CA ASN A 277 -8.99 2.12 -19.77
C ASN A 277 -7.73 2.80 -19.20
N ASN A 278 -6.54 2.50 -19.73
CA ASN A 278 -5.32 3.19 -19.32
C ASN A 278 -5.30 4.67 -19.76
N ASP A 279 -5.86 4.98 -20.91
CA ASP A 279 -5.97 6.37 -21.38
C ASP A 279 -6.95 7.18 -20.52
N ILE A 280 -8.03 6.55 -20.03
CA ILE A 280 -8.92 7.12 -19.02
C ILE A 280 -8.16 7.39 -17.72
N LEU A 281 -7.41 6.41 -17.21
CA LEU A 281 -6.61 6.53 -15.99
C LEU A 281 -5.61 7.70 -16.08
N ARG A 282 -4.87 7.80 -17.18
CA ARG A 282 -3.93 8.91 -17.44
C ARG A 282 -4.62 10.26 -17.47
N ARG A 283 -5.77 10.34 -18.16
CA ARG A 283 -6.57 11.57 -18.25
C ARG A 283 -7.06 12.02 -16.89
N ILE A 284 -7.60 11.12 -16.07
CA ILE A 284 -8.06 11.43 -14.71
C ILE A 284 -6.91 11.95 -13.86
N ALA A 285 -5.75 11.28 -13.87
CA ALA A 285 -4.58 11.74 -13.13
C ALA A 285 -4.15 13.16 -13.54
N ALA A 286 -4.16 13.47 -14.85
CA ALA A 286 -3.86 14.79 -15.37
C ALA A 286 -4.91 15.85 -14.97
N ASP A 287 -6.21 15.54 -15.12
CA ASP A 287 -7.32 16.45 -14.82
C ASP A 287 -7.32 16.89 -13.35
N TYR A 288 -7.07 15.94 -12.44
CA TYR A 288 -7.03 16.19 -10.99
C TYR A 288 -5.67 16.69 -10.50
N ARG A 289 -4.63 16.63 -11.34
CA ARG A 289 -3.24 16.91 -10.99
C ARG A 289 -2.79 16.09 -9.78
N ILE A 290 -2.96 14.76 -9.88
CA ILE A 290 -2.59 13.78 -8.86
C ILE A 290 -1.54 12.82 -9.39
N PRO A 291 -0.76 12.13 -8.54
CA PRO A 291 0.27 11.20 -8.96
C PRO A 291 -0.25 10.09 -9.87
N LEU A 292 0.46 9.85 -10.97
CA LEU A 292 0.23 8.72 -11.86
C LEU A 292 1.39 7.73 -11.75
N TRP A 293 1.07 6.49 -11.44
CA TRP A 293 1.93 5.33 -11.54
C TRP A 293 1.64 4.63 -12.88
N ASP A 294 2.41 4.95 -13.92
CA ASP A 294 2.20 4.44 -15.29
C ASP A 294 2.88 3.07 -15.50
N TYR A 295 2.36 2.05 -14.80
CA TYR A 295 2.83 0.68 -14.90
C TYR A 295 2.72 0.11 -16.33
N ASP A 296 1.75 0.53 -17.10
CA ASP A 296 1.54 0.11 -18.49
C ASP A 296 2.80 0.25 -19.35
N ARG A 297 3.58 1.32 -19.16
CA ARG A 297 4.84 1.54 -19.87
C ARG A 297 5.91 0.49 -19.52
N VAL A 298 5.92 0.04 -18.28
CA VAL A 298 6.83 -1.03 -17.85
C VAL A 298 6.32 -2.38 -18.38
N ALA A 299 5.02 -2.61 -18.33
CA ALA A 299 4.40 -3.81 -18.89
C ALA A 299 4.73 -4.01 -20.38
N ASP A 300 4.81 -2.91 -21.16
CA ASP A 300 5.20 -2.97 -22.58
C ASP A 300 6.62 -3.51 -22.81
N THR A 301 7.50 -3.46 -21.82
CA THR A 301 8.88 -3.98 -21.90
C THR A 301 8.99 -5.45 -21.54
N LEU A 302 7.94 -6.04 -20.99
CA LEU A 302 7.96 -7.39 -20.46
C LEU A 302 7.50 -8.42 -21.51
N PRO A 303 8.09 -9.62 -21.54
CA PRO A 303 7.58 -10.73 -22.35
C PRO A 303 6.08 -10.96 -22.06
N GLY A 304 5.24 -10.93 -23.10
CA GLY A 304 3.78 -11.07 -22.91
C GLY A 304 3.16 -10.03 -21.97
N ARG A 305 3.75 -8.83 -21.88
CA ARG A 305 3.36 -7.76 -20.96
C ARG A 305 3.48 -8.15 -19.46
N GLY A 306 4.25 -9.18 -19.15
CA GLY A 306 4.36 -9.73 -17.81
C GLY A 306 3.08 -10.41 -17.31
N LEU A 307 2.19 -10.82 -18.23
CA LEU A 307 0.93 -11.48 -17.89
C LEU A 307 1.08 -13.01 -17.92
N ASP A 308 0.22 -13.69 -17.20
CA ASP A 308 0.08 -15.13 -17.22
C ASP A 308 -0.80 -15.57 -18.41
N VAL A 309 -1.03 -16.87 -18.54
CA VAL A 309 -1.77 -17.49 -19.65
C VAL A 309 -3.21 -16.98 -19.80
N ASP A 310 -3.79 -16.45 -18.74
CA ASP A 310 -5.14 -15.85 -18.75
C ASP A 310 -5.18 -14.42 -19.31
N ALA A 311 -4.02 -13.84 -19.61
CA ALA A 311 -3.83 -12.49 -20.13
C ALA A 311 -4.43 -11.35 -19.26
N ALA A 312 -4.73 -11.63 -17.99
CA ALA A 312 -5.28 -10.70 -17.01
C ALA A 312 -4.33 -10.53 -15.81
N HIS A 313 -3.96 -11.65 -15.20
CA HIS A 313 -3.11 -11.64 -14.03
C HIS A 313 -1.64 -11.58 -14.41
N MET A 314 -0.84 -11.01 -13.52
CA MET A 314 0.60 -10.93 -13.74
C MET A 314 1.25 -12.29 -13.45
N ASN A 315 2.20 -12.69 -14.30
CA ASN A 315 3.01 -13.87 -14.03
C ASN A 315 3.84 -13.67 -12.75
N THR A 316 3.89 -14.72 -11.93
CA THR A 316 4.38 -14.65 -10.56
C THR A 316 5.89 -14.61 -10.45
N TYR A 317 6.39 -13.88 -9.44
CA TYR A 317 7.78 -13.88 -8.98
C TYR A 317 7.81 -13.53 -7.49
N TYR A 318 7.86 -14.55 -6.64
CA TYR A 318 7.72 -14.36 -5.19
C TYR A 318 9.01 -13.95 -4.48
N ALA A 319 10.17 -14.10 -5.11
CA ALA A 319 11.45 -13.85 -4.43
C ALA A 319 11.67 -12.35 -4.11
N HIS A 320 11.12 -11.42 -4.91
CA HIS A 320 11.37 -9.99 -4.81
C HIS A 320 12.88 -9.69 -4.70
N ASP A 321 13.69 -10.45 -5.46
CA ASP A 321 15.13 -10.24 -5.57
C ASP A 321 15.44 -9.48 -6.85
N TYR A 322 15.67 -8.19 -6.72
CA TYR A 322 15.97 -7.30 -7.85
C TYR A 322 17.46 -7.29 -8.22
N ALA A 323 18.29 -8.17 -7.62
CA ALA A 323 19.60 -8.54 -8.17
C ALA A 323 19.49 -9.67 -9.22
N ASP A 324 18.39 -10.43 -9.24
CA ASP A 324 18.13 -11.47 -10.23
C ASP A 324 17.51 -10.84 -11.49
N PRO A 325 18.16 -10.98 -12.68
CA PRO A 325 17.60 -10.48 -13.95
C PRO A 325 16.21 -11.05 -14.27
N THR A 326 15.84 -12.22 -13.74
CA THR A 326 14.52 -12.82 -13.93
C THR A 326 13.40 -11.92 -13.42
N ALA A 327 13.61 -11.16 -12.34
CA ALA A 327 12.65 -10.21 -11.80
C ALA A 327 12.16 -9.22 -12.87
N PHE A 328 13.07 -8.78 -13.74
CA PHE A 328 12.81 -7.77 -14.78
C PHE A 328 12.09 -8.32 -16.03
N THR A 329 11.71 -9.59 -16.00
CA THR A 329 10.88 -10.26 -17.02
C THR A 329 9.49 -10.62 -16.49
N ARG A 330 9.21 -10.33 -15.22
CA ARG A 330 8.01 -10.76 -14.50
C ARG A 330 7.11 -9.61 -14.12
N GLY A 331 5.84 -9.71 -14.51
CA GLY A 331 4.86 -8.67 -14.22
C GLY A 331 4.68 -8.41 -12.73
N HIS A 332 4.59 -9.48 -11.93
CA HIS A 332 4.43 -9.38 -10.48
C HIS A 332 5.59 -8.63 -9.81
N ALA A 333 6.86 -8.93 -10.17
CA ALA A 333 8.02 -8.23 -9.62
C ALA A 333 8.00 -6.74 -10.00
N MET A 334 7.78 -6.43 -11.28
CA MET A 334 7.78 -5.05 -11.76
C MET A 334 6.61 -4.24 -11.23
N HIS A 335 5.45 -4.85 -11.05
CA HIS A 335 4.29 -4.21 -10.44
C HIS A 335 4.57 -3.79 -8.99
N ASN A 336 5.16 -4.68 -8.19
CA ASN A 336 5.53 -4.38 -6.81
C ASN A 336 6.64 -3.32 -6.71
N LEU A 337 7.69 -3.44 -7.54
CA LEU A 337 8.79 -2.48 -7.56
C LEU A 337 8.31 -1.06 -7.89
N THR A 338 7.52 -0.93 -8.96
CA THR A 338 7.08 0.39 -9.42
C THR A 338 5.98 0.99 -8.52
N ALA A 339 5.18 0.16 -7.83
CA ALA A 339 4.29 0.61 -6.78
C ALA A 339 5.07 1.20 -5.58
N LEU A 340 6.19 0.55 -5.21
CA LEU A 340 7.07 1.09 -4.18
C LEU A 340 7.74 2.40 -4.63
N MET A 341 8.11 2.52 -5.93
CA MET A 341 8.69 3.75 -6.48
C MET A 341 7.73 4.94 -6.37
N VAL A 342 6.44 4.77 -6.65
CA VAL A 342 5.49 5.88 -6.50
C VAL A 342 5.22 6.24 -5.04
N LEU A 343 5.21 5.27 -4.13
CA LEU A 343 5.12 5.54 -2.70
C LEU A 343 6.34 6.33 -2.19
N ASP A 344 7.54 5.96 -2.63
CA ASP A 344 8.77 6.68 -2.33
C ASP A 344 8.73 8.13 -2.86
N ALA A 345 8.26 8.33 -4.09
CA ALA A 345 8.10 9.66 -4.67
C ALA A 345 7.14 10.54 -3.86
N VAL A 346 5.96 10.01 -3.52
CA VAL A 346 4.97 10.73 -2.69
C VAL A 346 5.56 11.05 -1.32
N TRP A 347 6.24 10.11 -0.69
CA TRP A 347 6.88 10.34 0.60
C TRP A 347 7.93 11.44 0.55
N ARG A 348 8.91 11.33 -0.35
CA ARG A 348 10.03 12.30 -0.42
C ARG A 348 9.61 13.68 -0.91
N GLU A 349 8.76 13.75 -1.94
CA GLU A 349 8.46 15.03 -2.59
C GLU A 349 7.29 15.77 -1.94
N VAL A 350 6.38 15.04 -1.29
CA VAL A 350 5.14 15.62 -0.74
C VAL A 350 5.17 15.70 0.77
N MET A 351 5.56 14.62 1.45
CA MET A 351 5.48 14.56 2.92
C MET A 351 6.66 15.28 3.58
N GLY A 352 7.83 15.30 2.92
CA GLY A 352 8.98 16.13 3.36
C GLY A 352 9.63 15.63 4.65
N GLU A 353 9.57 14.32 4.93
CA GLU A 353 10.16 13.69 6.11
C GLU A 353 11.48 12.98 5.78
#